data_17ca0b24fde2a4638fe9ef7f856c7601
#
_entry.id   17ca0b24fde2a4638fe9ef7f856c7601
#
_cell.length_a   1.000
_cell.length_b   1.000
_cell.length_c   1.000
_cell.angle_alpha   90.00
_cell.angle_beta   90.00
_cell.angle_gamma   90.00
#
_symmetry.space_group_name_H-M   'P 1'
#
loop_
_entity.id
_entity.type
_entity.pdbx_description
1 polymer ?
#
loop_
_entity_poly.entity_id
_entity_poly.type
_entity_poly.pdbx_seq_one_letter_code
_entity_poly.pdbx_strand_id
1 'polypeptide(L)'
;NEDKAEELISKCIKENMSYPDSYEAISTKVDSSFVKVSTIIEILDLSEDVFSDISKIRAIKSDISSAQTTKEIYTPTGFYDSAHRLGEYKRAIEEISSNTEKLNQAQSKLIEKIKNIKNVVASFKDQKQFCNWVVEHKFRYSQDKDGNKATEDMIFYCDKNFENCRGWTVDQFKRISYFLNELVEANSDDELIEIIGSAGYLSMY
;
A
#
# COMPACT_ATOMS: atom_id res chain seq x y z
N ASN A 1 7.50 -1.13 31.31
CA ASN A 1 7.33 -1.48 29.88
C ASN A 1 7.53 -0.25 28.99
N GLU A 2 7.06 0.94 29.42
CA GLU A 2 7.19 2.17 28.64
C GLU A 2 8.64 2.54 28.38
N ASP A 3 9.52 2.51 29.40
CA ASP A 3 10.93 2.83 29.25
C ASP A 3 11.64 1.90 28.24
N LYS A 4 11.34 0.58 28.30
CA LYS A 4 11.91 -0.39 27.36
C LYS A 4 11.39 -0.20 25.94
N ALA A 5 10.10 0.11 25.81
CA ALA A 5 9.50 0.40 24.52
C ALA A 5 10.12 1.66 23.90
N GLU A 6 10.27 2.71 24.69
CA GLU A 6 10.86 3.97 24.26
C GLU A 6 12.32 3.79 23.84
N GLU A 7 13.11 3.04 24.59
CA GLU A 7 14.51 2.74 24.26
C GLU A 7 14.62 2.02 22.90
N LEU A 8 13.83 0.94 22.70
CA LEU A 8 13.82 0.17 21.46
C LEU A 8 13.36 1.03 20.27
N ILE A 9 12.25 1.74 20.42
CA ILE A 9 11.66 2.55 19.37
C ILE A 9 12.56 3.71 19.00
N SER A 10 13.14 4.39 20.00
CA SER A 10 14.10 5.48 19.79
C SER A 10 15.30 5.02 18.98
N LYS A 11 15.79 3.82 19.26
CA LYS A 11 16.89 3.21 18.50
C LYS A 11 16.45 2.95 17.04
N CYS A 12 15.31 2.29 16.84
CA CYS A 12 14.79 2.00 15.50
C CYS A 12 14.55 3.27 14.66
N ILE A 13 14.03 4.33 15.28
CA ILE A 13 13.80 5.61 14.60
C ILE A 13 15.13 6.26 14.23
N LYS A 14 16.06 6.38 15.17
CA LYS A 14 17.37 7.03 14.96
C LYS A 14 18.20 6.34 13.86
N GLU A 15 18.14 5.03 13.77
CA GLU A 15 18.84 4.26 12.73
C GLU A 15 18.35 4.59 11.29
N ASN A 16 17.14 5.11 11.17
CA ASN A 16 16.52 5.46 9.89
C ASN A 16 16.44 6.97 9.62
N MET A 17 16.96 7.81 10.51
CA MET A 17 16.91 9.27 10.40
C MET A 17 18.18 9.84 9.79
N SER A 18 18.03 10.91 8.98
CA SER A 18 19.18 11.68 8.46
C SER A 18 19.91 12.48 9.56
N TYR A 19 19.18 12.89 10.60
CA TYR A 19 19.69 13.69 11.74
C TYR A 19 19.30 13.05 13.06
N PRO A 20 19.92 11.91 13.46
CA PRO A 20 19.52 11.15 14.65
C PRO A 20 19.67 11.90 15.97
N ASP A 21 20.63 12.82 16.05
CA ASP A 21 20.86 13.64 17.25
C ASP A 21 19.74 14.67 17.49
N SER A 22 18.91 14.94 16.51
CA SER A 22 17.77 15.86 16.62
C SER A 22 16.51 15.21 17.18
N TYR A 23 16.52 13.91 17.37
CA TYR A 23 15.39 13.15 17.89
C TYR A 23 15.10 13.53 19.35
N GLU A 24 13.82 13.80 19.62
CA GLU A 24 13.28 14.16 20.93
C GLU A 24 11.95 13.42 21.14
N ALA A 25 11.90 12.47 22.06
CA ALA A 25 10.67 11.80 22.44
C ALA A 25 9.73 12.78 23.14
N ILE A 26 8.44 12.76 22.76
CA ILE A 26 7.40 13.60 23.37
C ILE A 26 6.52 12.75 24.27
N SER A 27 6.06 11.61 23.77
CA SER A 27 5.22 10.68 24.56
C SER A 27 5.30 9.26 24.02
N THR A 28 5.23 8.30 24.92
CA THR A 28 5.20 6.86 24.63
C THR A 28 4.06 6.25 25.41
N LYS A 29 3.12 5.60 24.74
CA LYS A 29 2.01 4.89 25.36
C LYS A 29 2.04 3.44 24.92
N VAL A 30 2.08 2.53 25.87
CA VAL A 30 2.16 1.08 25.64
C VAL A 30 0.84 0.42 25.97
N ASP A 31 0.30 -0.36 25.04
CA ASP A 31 -0.90 -1.16 25.23
C ASP A 31 -0.66 -2.62 24.82
N SER A 32 -1.51 -3.52 25.30
CA SER A 32 -1.41 -4.94 24.95
C SER A 32 -2.19 -5.24 23.68
N SER A 33 -1.62 -6.13 22.85
CA SER A 33 -2.31 -6.64 21.66
C SER A 33 -2.46 -8.16 21.74
N PHE A 34 -3.58 -8.63 21.21
CA PHE A 34 -3.90 -10.06 21.08
C PHE A 34 -3.61 -10.61 19.68
N VAL A 35 -3.02 -9.79 18.82
CA VAL A 35 -2.65 -10.15 17.44
C VAL A 35 -1.14 -10.33 17.35
N LYS A 36 -0.66 -11.38 16.69
CA LYS A 36 0.78 -11.63 16.53
C LYS A 36 1.43 -10.61 15.61
N VAL A 37 2.56 -10.06 16.02
CA VAL A 37 3.37 -9.11 15.22
C VAL A 37 3.66 -9.67 13.82
N SER A 38 4.11 -10.94 13.75
CA SER A 38 4.44 -11.59 12.48
C SER A 38 3.28 -11.58 11.49
N THR A 39 2.06 -11.70 11.97
CA THR A 39 0.89 -11.78 11.12
C THR A 39 0.36 -10.40 10.73
N ILE A 40 0.51 -9.40 11.60
CA ILE A 40 0.27 -8.00 11.21
C ILE A 40 1.28 -7.57 10.15
N ILE A 41 2.54 -7.92 10.32
CA ILE A 41 3.59 -7.67 9.33
C ILE A 41 3.23 -8.33 8.00
N GLU A 42 2.81 -9.60 8.02
CA GLU A 42 2.38 -10.32 6.81
C GLU A 42 1.21 -9.62 6.11
N ILE A 43 0.18 -9.18 6.85
CA ILE A 43 -0.94 -8.42 6.28
C ILE A 43 -0.47 -7.10 5.67
N LEU A 44 0.43 -6.40 6.32
CA LEU A 44 0.93 -5.11 5.86
C LEU A 44 1.82 -5.27 4.64
N ASP A 45 2.70 -6.26 4.61
CA ASP A 45 3.53 -6.59 3.45
C ASP A 45 2.67 -6.98 2.25
N LEU A 46 1.66 -7.83 2.46
CA LEU A 46 0.68 -8.19 1.42
C LEU A 46 -0.11 -6.96 0.93
N SER A 47 -0.41 -6.00 1.82
CA SER A 47 -1.11 -4.77 1.47
C SER A 47 -0.23 -3.83 0.63
N GLU A 48 1.05 -3.69 0.95
CA GLU A 48 2.03 -2.94 0.15
C GLU A 48 2.14 -3.54 -1.27
N ASP A 49 2.18 -4.85 -1.39
CA ASP A 49 2.14 -5.57 -2.67
C ASP A 49 0.86 -5.28 -3.46
N VAL A 50 -0.29 -5.27 -2.79
CA VAL A 50 -1.59 -4.93 -3.40
C VAL A 50 -1.59 -3.50 -3.93
N PHE A 51 -1.07 -2.52 -3.18
CA PHE A 51 -0.95 -1.13 -3.64
C PHE A 51 -0.04 -1.00 -4.86
N SER A 52 1.10 -1.71 -4.87
CA SER A 52 1.99 -1.77 -6.03
C SER A 52 1.27 -2.32 -7.27
N ASP A 53 0.52 -3.39 -7.13
CA ASP A 53 -0.22 -4.01 -8.24
C ASP A 53 -1.39 -3.12 -8.72
N ILE A 54 -2.07 -2.40 -7.82
CA ILE A 54 -3.06 -1.39 -8.19
C ILE A 54 -2.43 -0.30 -9.07
N SER A 55 -1.26 0.19 -8.70
CA SER A 55 -0.54 1.20 -9.48
C SER A 55 -0.18 0.70 -10.88
N LYS A 56 0.25 -0.56 -11.02
CA LYS A 56 0.51 -1.21 -12.32
C LYS A 56 -0.76 -1.33 -13.17
N ILE A 57 -1.87 -1.76 -12.57
CA ILE A 57 -3.17 -1.86 -13.25
C ILE A 57 -3.61 -0.51 -13.80
N ARG A 58 -3.39 0.57 -13.07
CA ARG A 58 -3.69 1.93 -13.54
C ARG A 58 -2.84 2.36 -14.71
N ALA A 59 -1.53 2.07 -14.67
CA ALA A 59 -0.65 2.35 -15.79
C ALA A 59 -1.15 1.62 -17.05
N ILE A 60 -1.47 0.32 -16.95
CA ILE A 60 -2.01 -0.45 -18.09
C ILE A 60 -3.34 0.14 -18.60
N LYS A 61 -4.25 0.57 -17.73
CA LYS A 61 -5.51 1.23 -18.14
C LYS A 61 -5.25 2.55 -18.85
N SER A 62 -4.27 3.34 -18.40
CA SER A 62 -3.85 4.57 -19.06
C SER A 62 -3.29 4.31 -20.47
N ASP A 63 -2.47 3.27 -20.61
CA ASP A 63 -1.92 2.85 -21.92
C ASP A 63 -3.03 2.43 -22.89
N ILE A 64 -4.02 1.65 -22.42
CA ILE A 64 -5.19 1.28 -23.21
C ILE A 64 -5.96 2.52 -23.67
N SER A 65 -6.20 3.49 -22.77
CA SER A 65 -6.90 4.72 -23.11
C SER A 65 -6.15 5.55 -24.15
N SER A 66 -4.83 5.65 -24.03
CA SER A 66 -3.97 6.32 -24.99
C SER A 66 -4.00 5.64 -26.36
N ALA A 67 -3.93 4.31 -26.39
CA ALA A 67 -4.04 3.54 -27.63
C ALA A 67 -5.44 3.64 -28.28
N GLN A 68 -6.51 3.72 -27.47
CA GLN A 68 -7.86 3.98 -27.97
C GLN A 68 -7.97 5.35 -28.64
N THR A 69 -7.42 6.39 -28.03
CA THR A 69 -7.36 7.73 -28.63
C THR A 69 -6.56 7.70 -29.95
N THR A 70 -5.44 7.03 -29.99
CA THR A 70 -4.63 6.85 -31.22
C THR A 70 -5.44 6.13 -32.29
N LYS A 71 -6.13 5.04 -31.94
CA LYS A 71 -7.02 4.31 -32.85
C LYS A 71 -8.10 5.21 -33.44
N GLU A 72 -8.73 6.05 -32.63
CA GLU A 72 -9.78 6.98 -33.09
C GLU A 72 -9.23 8.02 -34.07
N ILE A 73 -8.09 8.64 -33.76
CA ILE A 73 -7.42 9.64 -34.61
C ILE A 73 -7.05 9.05 -35.98
N TYR A 74 -6.56 7.82 -36.00
CA TYR A 74 -6.06 7.16 -37.20
C TYR A 74 -7.07 6.23 -37.86
N THR A 75 -8.33 6.21 -37.40
CA THR A 75 -9.38 5.40 -38.05
C THR A 75 -9.43 5.67 -39.56
N PRO A 76 -9.39 4.62 -40.40
CA PRO A 76 -9.44 4.77 -41.84
C PRO A 76 -10.70 5.52 -42.29
N THR A 77 -10.52 6.49 -43.17
CA THR A 77 -11.61 7.34 -43.65
C THR A 77 -12.03 7.04 -45.10
N GLY A 78 -11.24 6.25 -45.83
CA GLY A 78 -11.54 5.86 -47.19
C GLY A 78 -10.39 5.21 -47.95
N PHE A 79 -10.57 5.06 -49.24
CA PHE A 79 -9.68 4.30 -50.13
C PHE A 79 -8.27 4.90 -50.31
N TYR A 80 -8.09 6.18 -49.96
CA TYR A 80 -6.84 6.92 -50.14
C TYR A 80 -6.08 7.18 -48.81
N ASP A 81 -6.33 6.39 -47.80
CA ASP A 81 -5.60 6.54 -46.53
C ASP A 81 -4.10 6.23 -46.72
N SER A 82 -3.25 7.06 -46.14
CA SER A 82 -1.81 6.89 -46.21
C SER A 82 -1.36 5.60 -45.51
N ALA A 83 -0.26 5.00 -45.97
CA ALA A 83 0.34 3.83 -45.31
C ALA A 83 0.69 4.11 -43.85
N HIS A 84 1.09 5.34 -43.53
CA HIS A 84 1.33 5.79 -42.16
C HIS A 84 0.05 5.71 -41.33
N ARG A 85 -1.06 6.27 -41.79
CA ARG A 85 -2.36 6.25 -41.10
C ARG A 85 -2.80 4.82 -40.80
N LEU A 86 -2.74 3.94 -41.76
CA LEU A 86 -3.08 2.53 -41.61
C LEU A 86 -2.14 1.80 -40.67
N GLY A 87 -0.85 2.16 -40.69
CA GLY A 87 0.16 1.62 -39.78
C GLY A 87 -0.11 1.97 -38.29
N GLU A 88 -0.38 3.24 -38.02
CA GLU A 88 -0.71 3.70 -36.66
C GLU A 88 -2.02 3.10 -36.15
N TYR A 89 -3.05 2.98 -36.98
CA TYR A 89 -4.29 2.33 -36.62
C TYR A 89 -4.10 0.86 -36.24
N LYS A 90 -3.32 0.10 -37.04
CA LYS A 90 -3.00 -1.31 -36.72
C LYS A 90 -2.24 -1.44 -35.41
N ARG A 91 -1.20 -0.60 -35.23
CA ARG A 91 -0.41 -0.59 -34.00
C ARG A 91 -1.28 -0.35 -32.77
N ALA A 92 -2.19 0.64 -32.84
CA ALA A 92 -3.10 0.94 -31.74
C ALA A 92 -4.03 -0.25 -31.41
N ILE A 93 -4.51 -0.99 -32.40
CA ILE A 93 -5.32 -2.19 -32.18
C ILE A 93 -4.50 -3.28 -31.46
N GLU A 94 -3.25 -3.51 -31.90
CA GLU A 94 -2.36 -4.50 -31.30
C GLU A 94 -2.03 -4.13 -29.85
N GLU A 95 -1.74 -2.87 -29.57
CA GLU A 95 -1.49 -2.35 -28.21
C GLU A 95 -2.72 -2.50 -27.32
N ILE A 96 -3.93 -2.18 -27.78
CA ILE A 96 -5.17 -2.37 -27.04
C ILE A 96 -5.34 -3.85 -26.69
N SER A 97 -5.16 -4.75 -27.64
CA SER A 97 -5.32 -6.19 -27.44
C SER A 97 -4.31 -6.73 -26.41
N SER A 98 -3.03 -6.41 -26.61
CA SER A 98 -1.95 -6.84 -25.71
C SER A 98 -2.13 -6.31 -24.29
N ASN A 99 -2.45 -5.02 -24.15
CA ASN A 99 -2.63 -4.40 -22.83
C ASN A 99 -3.93 -4.86 -22.15
N THR A 100 -4.98 -5.20 -22.90
CA THR A 100 -6.20 -5.81 -22.35
C THR A 100 -5.89 -7.19 -21.75
N GLU A 101 -5.09 -8.00 -22.42
CA GLU A 101 -4.66 -9.30 -21.86
C GLU A 101 -3.81 -9.12 -20.60
N LYS A 102 -2.84 -8.20 -20.58
CA LYS A 102 -2.05 -7.87 -19.39
C LYS A 102 -2.93 -7.37 -18.24
N LEU A 103 -3.94 -6.55 -18.54
CA LEU A 103 -4.88 -6.05 -17.55
C LEU A 103 -5.64 -7.19 -16.88
N ASN A 104 -6.19 -8.12 -17.66
CA ASN A 104 -6.93 -9.25 -17.16
C ASN A 104 -6.05 -10.16 -16.26
N GLN A 105 -4.80 -10.41 -16.67
CA GLN A 105 -3.86 -11.19 -15.89
C GLN A 105 -3.48 -10.47 -14.58
N ALA A 106 -3.24 -9.18 -14.62
CA ALA A 106 -2.90 -8.38 -13.43
C ALA A 106 -4.07 -8.33 -12.43
N GLN A 107 -5.31 -8.14 -12.92
CA GLN A 107 -6.52 -8.15 -12.08
C GLN A 107 -6.74 -9.52 -11.42
N SER A 108 -6.60 -10.62 -12.16
CA SER A 108 -6.75 -11.97 -11.60
C SER A 108 -5.74 -12.25 -10.49
N LYS A 109 -4.47 -11.88 -10.70
CA LYS A 109 -3.42 -12.03 -9.66
C LYS A 109 -3.71 -11.18 -8.43
N LEU A 110 -4.20 -9.97 -8.62
CA LEU A 110 -4.55 -9.07 -7.53
C LEU A 110 -5.71 -9.63 -6.70
N ILE A 111 -6.75 -10.16 -7.35
CA ILE A 111 -7.88 -10.82 -6.67
C ILE A 111 -7.40 -12.01 -5.83
N GLU A 112 -6.47 -12.83 -6.34
CA GLU A 112 -5.88 -13.93 -5.57
C GLU A 112 -5.15 -13.43 -4.31
N LYS A 113 -4.34 -12.37 -4.43
CA LYS A 113 -3.66 -11.76 -3.27
C LYS A 113 -4.66 -11.25 -2.23
N ILE A 114 -5.72 -10.58 -2.66
CA ILE A 114 -6.77 -10.09 -1.76
C ILE A 114 -7.49 -11.24 -1.05
N LYS A 115 -7.80 -12.33 -1.76
CA LYS A 115 -8.37 -13.53 -1.15
C LYS A 115 -7.44 -14.13 -0.09
N ASN A 116 -6.13 -14.10 -0.32
CA ASN A 116 -5.15 -14.52 0.68
C ASN A 116 -5.18 -13.61 1.93
N ILE A 117 -5.19 -12.29 1.75
CA ILE A 117 -5.33 -11.34 2.87
C ILE A 117 -6.61 -11.63 3.67
N LYS A 118 -7.75 -11.84 3.00
CA LYS A 118 -9.02 -12.22 3.66
C LYS A 118 -8.88 -13.46 4.52
N ASN A 119 -8.22 -14.49 4.02
CA ASN A 119 -8.00 -15.73 4.76
C ASN A 119 -7.10 -15.51 5.98
N VAL A 120 -6.03 -14.73 5.82
CA VAL A 120 -5.12 -14.37 6.92
C VAL A 120 -5.88 -13.59 7.98
N VAL A 121 -6.62 -12.54 7.61
CA VAL A 121 -7.44 -11.75 8.55
C VAL A 121 -8.49 -12.61 9.26
N ALA A 122 -9.15 -13.53 8.54
CA ALA A 122 -10.15 -14.43 9.12
C ALA A 122 -9.56 -15.35 10.20
N SER A 123 -8.28 -15.72 10.06
CA SER A 123 -7.58 -16.57 11.04
C SER A 123 -7.35 -15.91 12.39
N PHE A 124 -7.53 -14.57 12.49
CA PHE A 124 -7.32 -13.80 13.73
C PHE A 124 -8.54 -13.64 14.62
N LYS A 125 -9.75 -13.85 14.09
CA LYS A 125 -11.02 -13.50 14.79
C LYS A 125 -11.19 -14.15 16.18
N ASP A 126 -10.39 -15.20 16.47
CA ASP A 126 -10.52 -15.97 17.72
C ASP A 126 -9.29 -15.90 18.65
N GLN A 127 -8.30 -15.05 18.39
CA GLN A 127 -7.10 -14.96 19.23
C GLN A 127 -7.33 -14.04 20.43
N LYS A 128 -7.61 -14.65 21.59
CA LYS A 128 -7.73 -13.97 22.89
C LYS A 128 -6.44 -13.96 23.71
N GLN A 129 -5.33 -14.46 23.16
CA GLN A 129 -4.07 -14.57 23.88
C GLN A 129 -3.19 -13.37 23.60
N PHE A 130 -2.61 -12.78 24.67
CA PHE A 130 -1.61 -11.73 24.52
C PHE A 130 -0.47 -12.19 23.60
N CYS A 131 -0.18 -11.42 22.59
CA CYS A 131 0.83 -11.74 21.59
C CYS A 131 1.98 -10.74 21.54
N ASN A 132 1.70 -9.44 21.72
CA ASN A 132 2.66 -8.36 21.54
C ASN A 132 2.20 -7.06 22.19
N TRP A 133 3.07 -6.06 22.14
CA TRP A 133 2.77 -4.70 22.58
C TRP A 133 2.47 -3.81 21.38
N VAL A 134 1.46 -2.96 21.51
CA VAL A 134 1.20 -1.83 20.60
C VAL A 134 1.67 -0.57 21.28
N VAL A 135 2.51 0.20 20.62
CA VAL A 135 3.10 1.41 21.18
C VAL A 135 2.76 2.60 20.29
N GLU A 136 1.99 3.54 20.83
CA GLU A 136 1.81 4.85 20.23
C GLU A 136 2.98 5.73 20.67
N HIS A 137 3.74 6.24 19.71
CA HIS A 137 4.92 7.03 19.99
C HIS A 137 4.90 8.33 19.20
N LYS A 138 5.09 9.43 19.94
CA LYS A 138 5.18 10.77 19.40
C LYS A 138 6.56 11.33 19.65
N PHE A 139 7.18 11.89 18.61
CA PHE A 139 8.51 12.44 18.69
C PHE A 139 8.67 13.67 17.79
N ARG A 140 9.74 14.41 18.05
CA ARG A 140 10.16 15.57 17.26
C ARG A 140 11.53 15.32 16.69
N TYR A 141 11.78 15.85 15.47
CA TYR A 141 13.07 15.70 14.80
C TYR A 141 13.31 16.84 13.81
N SER A 142 14.58 17.02 13.39
CA SER A 142 14.93 17.97 12.33
C SER A 142 14.79 17.32 10.96
N GLN A 143 14.07 18.00 10.06
CA GLN A 143 13.87 17.55 8.68
C GLN A 143 15.05 17.91 7.77
N ASP A 144 15.79 18.97 8.12
CA ASP A 144 16.85 19.51 7.30
C ASP A 144 18.04 20.03 8.14
N LYS A 145 19.07 20.51 7.43
CA LYS A 145 20.28 21.09 8.03
C LYS A 145 20.02 22.42 8.75
N ASP A 146 18.96 23.11 8.39
CA ASP A 146 18.61 24.43 8.95
C ASP A 146 17.88 24.30 10.30
N GLY A 147 17.61 23.04 10.72
CA GLY A 147 17.01 22.73 12.01
C GLY A 147 15.49 22.90 12.04
N ASN A 148 14.84 22.93 10.89
CA ASN A 148 13.38 22.91 10.82
C ASN A 148 12.84 21.63 11.48
N LYS A 149 12.08 21.79 12.57
CA LYS A 149 11.56 20.68 13.35
C LYS A 149 10.19 20.23 12.86
N ALA A 150 10.03 18.92 12.70
CA ALA A 150 8.75 18.26 12.51
C ALA A 150 8.38 17.43 13.73
N THR A 151 7.10 17.19 13.89
CA THR A 151 6.56 16.27 14.90
C THR A 151 5.83 15.16 14.18
N GLU A 152 6.06 13.92 14.58
CA GLU A 152 5.46 12.75 13.98
C GLU A 152 4.85 11.83 15.04
N ASP A 153 3.70 11.25 14.70
CA ASP A 153 3.01 10.26 15.49
C ASP A 153 3.11 8.91 14.76
N MET A 154 3.66 7.88 15.43
CA MET A 154 3.82 6.53 14.88
C MET A 154 3.18 5.49 15.78
N ILE A 155 2.78 4.38 15.15
CA ILE A 155 2.30 3.17 15.83
C ILE A 155 3.34 2.08 15.60
N PHE A 156 3.82 1.47 16.68
CA PHE A 156 4.74 0.35 16.64
C PHE A 156 4.09 -0.91 17.21
N TYR A 157 4.42 -2.03 16.58
CA TYR A 157 4.19 -3.35 17.14
C TYR A 157 5.52 -3.91 17.62
N CYS A 158 5.61 -4.20 18.93
CA CYS A 158 6.82 -4.75 19.55
C CYS A 158 6.56 -6.17 20.05
N ASP A 159 7.58 -7.01 19.97
CA ASP A 159 7.50 -8.35 20.54
C ASP A 159 7.37 -8.32 22.07
N LYS A 160 7.11 -9.50 22.66
CA LYS A 160 6.85 -9.66 24.08
C LYS A 160 7.99 -9.12 24.97
N ASN A 161 9.22 -9.21 24.49
CA ASN A 161 10.43 -8.89 25.24
C ASN A 161 10.97 -7.48 24.93
N PHE A 162 10.40 -6.77 23.97
CA PHE A 162 10.92 -5.52 23.42
C PHE A 162 12.31 -5.67 22.78
N GLU A 163 12.50 -6.74 22.02
CA GLU A 163 13.73 -7.00 21.26
C GLU A 163 13.59 -6.54 19.81
N ASN A 164 12.36 -6.64 19.25
CA ASN A 164 12.04 -6.27 17.88
C ASN A 164 10.77 -5.42 17.83
N CYS A 165 10.77 -4.43 16.93
CA CYS A 165 9.57 -3.64 16.62
C CYS A 165 9.49 -3.31 15.14
N ARG A 166 8.27 -3.02 14.68
CA ARG A 166 7.99 -2.43 13.37
C ARG A 166 6.98 -1.30 13.53
N GLY A 167 7.22 -0.19 12.84
CA GLY A 167 6.42 1.03 12.99
C GLY A 167 5.87 1.56 11.68
N TRP A 168 4.77 2.30 11.80
CA TRP A 168 4.09 3.02 10.72
C TRP A 168 3.67 4.40 11.22
N THR A 169 3.60 5.37 10.32
CA THR A 169 2.92 6.63 10.67
C THR A 169 1.44 6.34 10.94
N VAL A 170 0.81 7.14 11.79
CA VAL A 170 -0.62 6.99 12.12
C VAL A 170 -1.48 7.06 10.85
N ASP A 171 -1.10 7.93 9.91
CA ASP A 171 -1.84 8.07 8.65
C ASP A 171 -1.69 6.85 7.74
N GLN A 172 -0.48 6.29 7.61
CA GLN A 172 -0.26 5.03 6.90
C GLN A 172 -1.08 3.90 7.51
N PHE A 173 -1.03 3.75 8.84
CA PHE A 173 -1.76 2.72 9.54
C PHE A 173 -3.29 2.85 9.35
N LYS A 174 -3.84 4.06 9.44
CA LYS A 174 -5.27 4.31 9.20
C LYS A 174 -5.68 3.98 7.77
N ARG A 175 -4.89 4.39 6.77
CA ARG A 175 -5.17 4.12 5.36
C ARG A 175 -5.15 2.62 5.07
N ILE A 176 -4.13 1.91 5.56
CA ILE A 176 -4.02 0.45 5.41
C ILE A 176 -5.22 -0.23 6.09
N SER A 177 -5.54 0.15 7.31
CA SER A 177 -6.66 -0.44 8.07
C SER A 177 -8.00 -0.19 7.38
N TYR A 178 -8.24 1.02 6.88
CA TYR A 178 -9.47 1.35 6.15
C TYR A 178 -9.60 0.50 4.89
N PHE A 179 -8.55 0.47 4.07
CA PHE A 179 -8.52 -0.30 2.83
C PHE A 179 -8.69 -1.81 3.07
N LEU A 180 -8.02 -2.35 4.10
CA LEU A 180 -8.17 -3.76 4.47
C LEU A 180 -9.59 -4.10 4.89
N ASN A 181 -10.26 -3.22 5.64
CA ASN A 181 -11.65 -3.43 6.03
C ASN A 181 -12.57 -3.48 4.81
N GLU A 182 -12.45 -2.53 3.87
CA GLU A 182 -13.22 -2.56 2.63
C GLU A 182 -12.98 -3.84 1.82
N LEU A 183 -11.71 -4.26 1.67
CA LEU A 183 -11.37 -5.48 0.96
C LEU A 183 -11.93 -6.74 1.64
N VAL A 184 -11.91 -6.79 2.97
CA VAL A 184 -12.41 -7.94 3.75
C VAL A 184 -13.94 -8.03 3.68
N GLU A 185 -14.62 -6.90 3.64
CA GLU A 185 -16.09 -6.80 3.58
C GLU A 185 -16.65 -7.09 2.17
N ALA A 186 -15.84 -6.93 1.12
CA ALA A 186 -16.27 -7.21 -0.25
C ALA A 186 -16.80 -8.64 -0.43
N ASN A 187 -17.96 -8.80 -1.06
CA ASN A 187 -18.67 -10.07 -1.19
C ASN A 187 -18.49 -10.75 -2.55
N SER A 188 -17.94 -10.02 -3.54
CA SER A 188 -17.74 -10.53 -4.89
C SER A 188 -16.43 -10.02 -5.50
N ASP A 189 -15.97 -10.70 -6.57
CA ASP A 189 -14.80 -10.27 -7.33
C ASP A 189 -15.05 -8.94 -8.06
N ASP A 190 -16.30 -8.67 -8.47
CA ASP A 190 -16.67 -7.40 -9.10
C ASP A 190 -16.57 -6.23 -8.12
N GLU A 191 -17.02 -6.41 -6.88
CA GLU A 191 -16.90 -5.43 -5.81
C GLU A 191 -15.42 -5.16 -5.46
N LEU A 192 -14.58 -6.21 -5.43
CA LEU A 192 -13.14 -6.06 -5.28
C LEU A 192 -12.51 -5.22 -6.40
N ILE A 193 -12.92 -5.45 -7.65
CA ILE A 193 -12.45 -4.69 -8.81
C ILE A 193 -12.86 -3.21 -8.72
N GLU A 194 -14.07 -2.93 -8.22
CA GLU A 194 -14.56 -1.57 -8.00
C GLU A 194 -13.76 -0.86 -6.89
N ILE A 195 -13.56 -1.50 -5.74
CA ILE A 195 -12.74 -0.99 -4.63
C ILE A 195 -11.31 -0.68 -5.13
N ILE A 196 -10.70 -1.60 -5.88
CA ILE A 196 -9.39 -1.41 -6.50
C ILE A 196 -9.39 -0.22 -7.46
N GLY A 197 -10.45 -0.05 -8.24
CA GLY A 197 -10.60 1.06 -9.18
C GLY A 197 -10.72 2.41 -8.48
N SER A 198 -11.41 2.46 -7.36
CA SER A 198 -11.63 3.67 -6.55
C SER A 198 -10.45 4.01 -5.64
N ALA A 199 -9.59 3.05 -5.29
CA ALA A 199 -8.43 3.23 -4.43
C ALA A 199 -7.34 4.23 -4.95
N GLY A 200 -7.72 5.09 -5.91
CA GLY A 200 -6.91 6.11 -6.58
C GLY A 200 -6.16 7.09 -5.69
N TYR A 201 -6.68 7.33 -4.53
CA TYR A 201 -6.16 8.30 -3.56
C TYR A 201 -5.31 7.66 -2.44
N LEU A 202 -5.11 6.36 -2.49
CA LEU A 202 -4.29 5.63 -1.53
C LEU A 202 -2.82 5.51 -1.97
N SER A 203 -2.31 6.44 -2.80
CA SER A 203 -0.88 6.50 -3.06
C SER A 203 -0.17 6.71 -1.73
N MET A 204 0.62 5.74 -1.32
CA MET A 204 1.41 5.79 -0.07
C MET A 204 2.70 6.62 -0.21
N TYR A 205 2.84 7.39 -1.30
CA TYR A 205 4.01 8.24 -1.58
C TYR A 205 3.59 9.65 -1.96
#